data_e5e1164e96e4913a3859a0b5cabfea1c
#
_entry.id   e5e1164e96e4913a3859a0b5cabfea1c
#
_cell.length_a   1.000
_cell.length_b   1.000
_cell.length_c   1.000
_cell.angle_alpha   90.00
_cell.angle_beta   90.00
_cell.angle_gamma   90.00
#
_symmetry.space_group_name_H-M   'P 1'
#
loop_
_entity.id
_entity.type
_entity.pdbx_description
1 polymer ?
#
loop_
_entity_poly.entity_id
_entity_poly.type
_entity_poly.pdbx_seq_one_letter_code
_entity_poly.pdbx_strand_id
1 'polypeptide(L)'
;MEKEENILGTEKISKLIKRFSIPCIISLLVNSLYNIVDQIFIGWGVGYLGNGATNVVFPLTMVCLAFALMFGDGASAYLSLKLGEKKKEEASKGVANGILISIIISVLLCVGILIFLPQLLNVFGCTENLEKYAVPYGGIIAIGLPFMMIGTTLNSIIRADGNPKYAMISMVSGAILNTILDPIFIFVFNMGVEGAAIATVISQFVTFLINILYIKRFKSVIIKKETFKLNFNVIKKVSSLGVSSFITQMSIVLVIACENNVLGKYGSDSKYGAEIPITVLGIVMKISQILNSIIIGIAAGAQPIIGYNYGAGKTKRVKETLKYVLLTSLGISTIAFILFQTIPDKLISIFGTGDENYMEFACLGFRIYLMLVICN
;
A
#
# COMPACT_ATOMS: atom_id res chain seq x y z
N MET A 1 -34.44 24.99 -3.65
CA MET A 1 -33.72 23.80 -3.19
C MET A 1 -32.38 24.25 -2.65
N GLU A 2 -32.25 24.33 -1.34
CA GLU A 2 -30.95 24.54 -0.65
C GLU A 2 -29.98 23.45 -1.10
N LYS A 3 -28.86 23.89 -1.67
CA LYS A 3 -27.78 22.98 -2.04
C LYS A 3 -27.21 22.44 -0.74
N GLU A 4 -27.46 21.18 -0.40
CA GLU A 4 -26.74 20.51 0.68
C GLU A 4 -25.23 20.73 0.47
N GLU A 5 -24.66 21.59 1.30
CA GLU A 5 -23.22 21.81 1.30
C GLU A 5 -22.53 20.50 1.68
N ASN A 6 -21.54 20.09 0.88
CA ASN A 6 -20.78 18.87 1.14
C ASN A 6 -20.15 18.95 2.54
N ILE A 7 -20.33 17.89 3.32
CA ILE A 7 -19.82 17.77 4.69
C ILE A 7 -18.32 18.10 4.83
N LEU A 8 -17.52 17.87 3.77
CA LEU A 8 -16.09 18.21 3.75
C LEU A 8 -15.83 19.70 3.93
N GLY A 9 -16.79 20.55 3.52
CA GLY A 9 -16.68 22.00 3.62
C GLY A 9 -17.30 22.62 4.87
N THR A 10 -18.08 21.87 5.65
CA THR A 10 -18.92 22.41 6.75
C THR A 10 -18.64 21.79 8.11
N GLU A 11 -18.44 20.48 8.18
CA GLU A 11 -18.24 19.77 9.45
C GLU A 11 -16.89 20.14 10.11
N LYS A 12 -16.79 19.98 11.46
CA LYS A 12 -15.55 20.22 12.22
C LYS A 12 -14.40 19.33 11.70
N ILE A 13 -13.22 19.93 11.48
CA ILE A 13 -12.05 19.22 10.92
C ILE A 13 -11.67 18.01 11.76
N SER A 14 -11.65 18.10 13.09
CA SER A 14 -11.33 16.98 13.97
C SER A 14 -12.26 15.79 13.79
N LYS A 15 -13.56 16.04 13.55
CA LYS A 15 -14.56 14.98 13.31
C LYS A 15 -14.39 14.35 11.93
N LEU A 16 -14.09 15.18 10.90
CA LEU A 16 -13.80 14.70 9.55
C LEU A 16 -12.55 13.82 9.52
N ILE A 17 -11.46 14.27 10.15
CA ILE A 17 -10.21 13.48 10.22
C ILE A 17 -10.50 12.12 10.85
N LYS A 18 -11.15 12.05 12.01
CA LYS A 18 -11.51 10.78 12.65
C LYS A 18 -12.35 9.90 11.72
N ARG A 19 -13.37 10.47 11.07
CA ARG A 19 -14.29 9.76 10.18
C ARG A 19 -13.59 9.15 8.96
N PHE A 20 -12.59 9.84 8.41
CA PHE A 20 -11.88 9.42 7.20
C PHE A 20 -10.60 8.62 7.52
N SER A 21 -9.83 9.05 8.53
CA SER A 21 -8.53 8.43 8.83
C SER A 21 -8.67 7.08 9.54
N ILE A 22 -9.63 6.91 10.48
CA ILE A 22 -9.77 5.64 11.20
C ILE A 22 -10.00 4.46 10.25
N PRO A 23 -10.95 4.52 9.27
CA PRO A 23 -11.10 3.44 8.31
C PRO A 23 -9.84 3.20 7.45
N CYS A 24 -9.11 4.27 7.08
CA CYS A 24 -7.87 4.14 6.32
C CYS A 24 -6.78 3.44 7.13
N ILE A 25 -6.61 3.81 8.39
CA ILE A 25 -5.66 3.18 9.32
C ILE A 25 -5.97 1.69 9.46
N ILE A 26 -7.23 1.35 9.74
CA ILE A 26 -7.66 -0.05 9.87
C ILE A 26 -7.36 -0.83 8.59
N SER A 27 -7.68 -0.28 7.42
CA SER A 27 -7.40 -0.91 6.12
C SER A 27 -5.92 -1.23 5.95
N LEU A 28 -5.05 -0.26 6.21
CA LEU A 28 -3.61 -0.40 6.01
C LEU A 28 -2.97 -1.31 7.07
N LEU A 29 -3.43 -1.25 8.32
CA LEU A 29 -2.98 -2.17 9.37
C LEU A 29 -3.35 -3.61 9.05
N VAL A 30 -4.61 -3.86 8.66
CA VAL A 30 -5.06 -5.20 8.28
C VAL A 30 -4.28 -5.70 7.06
N ASN A 31 -4.02 -4.82 6.08
CA ASN A 31 -3.20 -5.15 4.92
C ASN A 31 -1.76 -5.52 5.30
N SER A 32 -1.15 -4.81 6.25
CA SER A 32 0.20 -5.13 6.73
C SER A 32 0.23 -6.44 7.50
N LEU A 33 -0.79 -6.69 8.33
CA LEU A 33 -0.88 -7.91 9.12
C LEU A 33 -1.09 -9.15 8.25
N TYR A 34 -1.99 -9.10 7.26
CA TYR A 34 -2.20 -10.27 6.42
C TYR A 34 -0.95 -10.62 5.60
N ASN A 35 -0.19 -9.64 5.13
CA ASN A 35 1.09 -9.91 4.43
C ASN A 35 2.10 -10.66 5.33
N ILE A 36 2.12 -10.35 6.63
CA ILE A 36 2.97 -11.06 7.58
C ILE A 36 2.47 -12.49 7.78
N VAL A 37 1.16 -12.68 7.91
CA VAL A 37 0.52 -14.00 8.10
C VAL A 37 0.73 -14.89 6.87
N ASP A 38 0.56 -14.35 5.67
CA ASP A 38 0.82 -15.04 4.40
C ASP A 38 2.27 -15.57 4.33
N GLN A 39 3.26 -14.74 4.66
CA GLN A 39 4.66 -15.16 4.72
C GLN A 39 4.92 -16.25 5.76
N ILE A 40 4.20 -16.23 6.89
CA ILE A 40 4.31 -17.28 7.91
C ILE A 40 3.77 -18.61 7.36
N PHE A 41 2.61 -18.60 6.71
CA PHE A 41 2.04 -19.82 6.11
C PHE A 41 2.91 -20.38 4.99
N ILE A 42 3.46 -19.55 4.12
CA ILE A 42 4.42 -19.97 3.09
C ILE A 42 5.67 -20.56 3.73
N GLY A 43 6.20 -19.93 4.78
CA GLY A 43 7.36 -20.44 5.52
C GLY A 43 7.12 -21.81 6.15
N TRP A 44 5.93 -22.05 6.69
CA TRP A 44 5.56 -23.35 7.29
C TRP A 44 5.27 -24.43 6.22
N GLY A 45 4.65 -24.05 5.10
CA GLY A 45 4.23 -25.01 4.08
C GLY A 45 5.30 -25.36 3.06
N VAL A 46 6.19 -24.41 2.73
CA VAL A 46 7.18 -24.55 1.65
C VAL A 46 8.62 -24.38 2.16
N GLY A 47 8.77 -23.71 3.32
CA GLY A 47 10.07 -23.42 3.88
C GLY A 47 10.70 -22.14 3.34
N TYR A 48 11.99 -21.97 3.59
CA TYR A 48 12.72 -20.74 3.26
C TYR A 48 12.78 -20.43 1.76
N LEU A 49 12.78 -21.45 0.89
CA LEU A 49 12.75 -21.24 -0.57
C LEU A 49 11.43 -20.62 -1.04
N GLY A 50 10.31 -20.97 -0.40
CA GLY A 50 9.02 -20.33 -0.68
C GLY A 50 9.04 -18.84 -0.34
N ASN A 51 9.53 -18.48 0.85
CA ASN A 51 9.70 -17.07 1.24
C ASN A 51 10.71 -16.35 0.35
N GLY A 52 11.79 -17.01 -0.07
CA GLY A 52 12.75 -16.47 -1.03
C GLY A 52 12.09 -16.11 -2.37
N ALA A 53 11.24 -16.99 -2.88
CA ALA A 53 10.50 -16.78 -4.12
C ALA A 53 9.56 -15.56 -4.03
N THR A 54 8.80 -15.42 -2.94
CA THR A 54 7.93 -14.26 -2.75
C THR A 54 8.73 -12.96 -2.66
N ASN A 55 9.88 -12.96 -2.01
CA ASN A 55 10.74 -11.80 -1.87
C ASN A 55 11.31 -11.32 -3.22
N VAL A 56 11.63 -12.23 -4.13
CA VAL A 56 12.13 -11.88 -5.48
C VAL A 56 11.02 -11.33 -6.38
N VAL A 57 9.77 -11.78 -6.19
CA VAL A 57 8.58 -11.27 -6.92
C VAL A 57 8.07 -9.95 -6.34
N PHE A 58 8.31 -9.68 -5.06
CA PHE A 58 7.80 -8.49 -4.35
C PHE A 58 8.11 -7.16 -5.04
N PRO A 59 9.31 -6.87 -5.56
CA PRO A 59 9.59 -5.62 -6.26
C PRO A 59 8.70 -5.38 -7.48
N LEU A 60 8.32 -6.44 -8.21
CA LEU A 60 7.40 -6.33 -9.35
C LEU A 60 6.01 -5.85 -8.90
N THR A 61 5.52 -6.40 -7.80
CA THR A 61 4.22 -5.99 -7.24
C THR A 61 4.26 -4.55 -6.72
N MET A 62 5.40 -4.12 -6.16
CA MET A 62 5.59 -2.75 -5.67
C MET A 62 5.61 -1.71 -6.80
N VAL A 63 6.23 -2.03 -7.94
CA VAL A 63 6.18 -1.17 -9.13
C VAL A 63 4.73 -1.01 -9.62
N CYS A 64 3.98 -2.10 -9.70
CA CYS A 64 2.56 -2.05 -10.07
C CYS A 64 1.72 -1.25 -9.07
N LEU A 65 2.00 -1.40 -7.78
CA LEU A 65 1.36 -0.61 -6.71
C LEU A 65 1.68 0.88 -6.85
N ALA A 66 2.91 1.25 -7.21
CA ALA A 66 3.30 2.64 -7.45
C ALA A 66 2.43 3.29 -8.54
N PHE A 67 2.21 2.60 -9.66
CA PHE A 67 1.30 3.08 -10.71
C PHE A 67 -0.16 3.13 -10.25
N ALA A 68 -0.63 2.12 -9.50
CA ALA A 68 -1.97 2.10 -8.97
C ALA A 68 -2.25 3.30 -8.04
N LEU A 69 -1.30 3.63 -7.16
CA LEU A 69 -1.37 4.80 -6.28
C LEU A 69 -1.26 6.11 -7.08
N MET A 70 -0.39 6.19 -8.10
CA MET A 70 -0.30 7.37 -8.96
C MET A 70 -1.66 7.73 -9.57
N PHE A 71 -2.35 6.76 -10.14
CA PHE A 71 -3.65 7.01 -10.77
C PHE A 71 -4.79 7.10 -9.75
N GLY A 72 -4.73 6.31 -8.68
CA GLY A 72 -5.75 6.29 -7.63
C GLY A 72 -5.76 7.56 -6.79
N ASP A 73 -4.64 7.92 -6.22
CA ASP A 73 -4.52 9.13 -5.40
C ASP A 73 -4.61 10.40 -6.25
N GLY A 74 -4.08 10.35 -7.49
CA GLY A 74 -4.23 11.45 -8.44
C GLY A 74 -5.69 11.71 -8.82
N ALA A 75 -6.45 10.65 -9.14
CA ALA A 75 -7.88 10.77 -9.46
C ALA A 75 -8.71 11.20 -8.23
N SER A 76 -8.35 10.70 -7.05
CA SER A 76 -8.94 11.08 -5.75
C SER A 76 -8.73 12.58 -5.45
N ALA A 77 -7.50 13.07 -5.62
CA ALA A 77 -7.16 14.48 -5.45
C ALA A 77 -7.89 15.36 -6.47
N TYR A 78 -7.90 14.94 -7.75
CA TYR A 78 -8.60 15.67 -8.82
C TYR A 78 -10.11 15.73 -8.56
N LEU A 79 -10.73 14.60 -8.18
CA LEU A 79 -12.14 14.52 -7.79
C LEU A 79 -12.46 15.52 -6.68
N SER A 80 -11.72 15.46 -5.59
CA SER A 80 -11.94 16.31 -4.41
C SER A 80 -11.78 17.79 -4.76
N LEU A 81 -10.74 18.16 -5.53
CA LEU A 81 -10.49 19.51 -6.01
C LEU A 81 -11.67 20.03 -6.83
N LYS A 82 -12.11 19.25 -7.83
CA LYS A 82 -13.19 19.65 -8.74
C LYS A 82 -14.55 19.72 -8.07
N LEU A 83 -14.80 18.90 -7.07
CA LEU A 83 -15.98 19.00 -6.22
C LEU A 83 -15.97 20.30 -5.41
N GLY A 84 -14.80 20.71 -4.88
CA GLY A 84 -14.64 22.00 -4.21
C GLY A 84 -14.90 23.19 -5.13
N GLU A 85 -14.41 23.12 -6.39
CA GLU A 85 -14.70 24.11 -7.45
C GLU A 85 -16.17 24.07 -7.95
N LYS A 86 -17.00 23.14 -7.46
CA LYS A 86 -18.38 22.88 -7.92
C LYS A 86 -18.49 22.41 -9.38
N LYS A 87 -17.41 21.88 -9.95
CA LYS A 87 -17.30 21.37 -11.33
C LYS A 87 -17.51 19.85 -11.39
N LYS A 88 -18.73 19.40 -11.11
CA LYS A 88 -19.07 17.97 -11.01
C LYS A 88 -18.78 17.18 -12.29
N GLU A 89 -18.95 17.79 -13.46
CA GLU A 89 -18.68 17.13 -14.75
C GLU A 89 -17.19 16.87 -14.96
N GLU A 90 -16.32 17.86 -14.63
CA GLU A 90 -14.86 17.67 -14.67
C GLU A 90 -14.43 16.62 -13.65
N ALA A 91 -15.02 16.61 -12.45
CA ALA A 91 -14.78 15.60 -11.44
C ALA A 91 -15.10 14.19 -11.96
N SER A 92 -16.26 14.02 -12.63
CA SER A 92 -16.64 12.73 -13.26
C SER A 92 -15.64 12.29 -14.34
N LYS A 93 -15.17 13.22 -15.17
CA LYS A 93 -14.13 12.95 -16.19
C LYS A 93 -12.81 12.52 -15.55
N GLY A 94 -12.42 13.13 -14.42
CA GLY A 94 -11.23 12.76 -13.67
C GLY A 94 -11.27 11.34 -13.14
N VAL A 95 -12.39 10.96 -12.53
CA VAL A 95 -12.63 9.59 -12.03
C VAL A 95 -12.58 8.56 -13.18
N ALA A 96 -13.34 8.81 -14.27
CA ALA A 96 -13.38 7.89 -15.39
C ALA A 96 -12.02 7.71 -16.07
N ASN A 97 -11.27 8.80 -16.26
CA ASN A 97 -9.92 8.75 -16.87
C ASN A 97 -8.89 8.11 -15.93
N GLY A 98 -8.99 8.31 -14.61
CA GLY A 98 -8.15 7.62 -13.63
C GLY A 98 -8.36 6.11 -13.66
N ILE A 99 -9.60 5.65 -13.75
CA ILE A 99 -9.93 4.22 -13.89
C ILE A 99 -9.44 3.68 -15.22
N LEU A 100 -9.72 4.37 -16.35
CA LEU A 100 -9.30 3.92 -17.68
C LEU A 100 -7.79 3.77 -17.80
N ILE A 101 -7.03 4.78 -17.37
CA ILE A 101 -5.56 4.70 -17.46
C ILE A 101 -5.00 3.61 -16.55
N SER A 102 -5.60 3.39 -15.37
CA SER A 102 -5.23 2.29 -14.49
C SER A 102 -5.47 0.94 -15.15
N ILE A 103 -6.59 0.75 -15.85
CA ILE A 103 -6.90 -0.48 -16.62
C ILE A 103 -5.83 -0.68 -17.71
N ILE A 104 -5.57 0.34 -18.52
CA ILE A 104 -4.62 0.24 -19.65
C ILE A 104 -3.23 -0.13 -19.14
N ILE A 105 -2.73 0.61 -18.15
CA ILE A 105 -1.37 0.38 -17.61
C ILE A 105 -1.29 -0.96 -16.88
N SER A 106 -2.32 -1.38 -16.15
CA SER A 106 -2.32 -2.68 -15.46
C SER A 106 -2.26 -3.86 -16.42
N VAL A 107 -2.99 -3.79 -17.55
CA VAL A 107 -2.93 -4.83 -18.59
C VAL A 107 -1.58 -4.82 -19.29
N LEU A 108 -1.03 -3.65 -19.62
CA LEU A 108 0.29 -3.53 -20.24
C LEU A 108 1.39 -4.09 -19.34
N LEU A 109 1.35 -3.76 -18.04
CA LEU A 109 2.32 -4.29 -17.06
C LEU A 109 2.14 -5.79 -16.87
N CYS A 110 0.91 -6.29 -16.76
CA CYS A 110 0.64 -7.73 -16.66
C CYS A 110 1.24 -8.49 -17.85
N VAL A 111 0.95 -8.07 -19.08
CA VAL A 111 1.47 -8.70 -20.30
C VAL A 111 3.01 -8.59 -20.35
N GLY A 112 3.55 -7.40 -20.06
CA GLY A 112 5.01 -7.18 -20.03
C GLY A 112 5.71 -8.07 -19.00
N ILE A 113 5.16 -8.16 -17.78
CA ILE A 113 5.72 -9.02 -16.74
C ILE A 113 5.65 -10.48 -17.15
N LEU A 114 4.53 -10.97 -17.68
CA LEU A 114 4.39 -12.37 -18.11
C LEU A 114 5.38 -12.75 -19.23
N ILE A 115 5.65 -11.84 -20.18
CA ILE A 115 6.60 -12.08 -21.28
C ILE A 115 8.04 -12.11 -20.78
N PHE A 116 8.40 -11.21 -19.87
CA PHE A 116 9.79 -11.03 -19.40
C PHE A 116 10.01 -11.54 -17.97
N LEU A 117 9.12 -12.39 -17.44
CA LEU A 117 9.13 -12.81 -16.03
C LEU A 117 10.49 -13.40 -15.60
N PRO A 118 11.09 -14.40 -16.29
CA PRO A 118 12.37 -14.95 -15.85
C PRO A 118 13.49 -13.90 -15.84
N GLN A 119 13.55 -13.03 -16.87
CA GLN A 119 14.55 -11.97 -16.96
C GLN A 119 14.40 -10.95 -15.84
N LEU A 120 13.17 -10.53 -15.53
CA LEU A 120 12.88 -9.61 -14.45
C LEU A 120 13.24 -10.20 -13.08
N LEU A 121 12.92 -11.47 -12.85
CA LEU A 121 13.28 -12.16 -11.61
C LEU A 121 14.80 -12.25 -11.43
N ASN A 122 15.54 -12.51 -12.50
CA ASN A 122 17.01 -12.53 -12.47
C ASN A 122 17.60 -11.16 -12.09
N VAL A 123 17.02 -10.06 -12.58
CA VAL A 123 17.43 -8.70 -12.20
C VAL A 123 17.22 -8.46 -10.69
N PHE A 124 16.20 -9.08 -10.08
CA PHE A 124 15.91 -8.97 -8.65
C PHE A 124 16.62 -10.05 -7.80
N GLY A 125 17.59 -10.77 -8.37
CA GLY A 125 18.45 -11.69 -7.62
C GLY A 125 17.87 -13.11 -7.49
N CYS A 126 17.03 -13.55 -8.44
CA CYS A 126 16.56 -14.93 -8.47
C CYS A 126 17.72 -15.88 -8.77
N THR A 127 17.91 -16.87 -7.91
CA THR A 127 18.88 -17.96 -8.13
C THR A 127 18.18 -19.16 -8.78
N GLU A 128 18.94 -20.08 -9.40
CA GLU A 128 18.39 -21.30 -10.03
C GLU A 128 17.51 -22.13 -9.07
N ASN A 129 17.86 -22.16 -7.79
CA ASN A 129 17.06 -22.87 -6.78
C ASN A 129 15.74 -22.18 -6.47
N LEU A 130 15.69 -20.85 -6.54
CA LEU A 130 14.49 -20.07 -6.31
C LEU A 130 13.58 -20.01 -7.54
N GLU A 131 14.14 -20.13 -8.73
CA GLU A 131 13.42 -19.99 -10.01
C GLU A 131 12.24 -20.97 -10.11
N LYS A 132 12.43 -22.21 -9.62
CA LYS A 132 11.38 -23.25 -9.59
C LYS A 132 10.13 -22.85 -8.82
N TYR A 133 10.27 -21.97 -7.84
CA TYR A 133 9.17 -21.47 -7.01
C TYR A 133 8.74 -20.05 -7.46
N ALA A 134 9.70 -19.21 -7.84
CA ALA A 134 9.45 -17.81 -8.17
C ALA A 134 8.74 -17.64 -9.51
N VAL A 135 9.03 -18.45 -10.53
CA VAL A 135 8.38 -18.34 -11.83
C VAL A 135 6.89 -18.74 -11.77
N PRO A 136 6.50 -19.91 -11.21
CA PRO A 136 5.09 -20.24 -11.06
C PRO A 136 4.34 -19.24 -10.18
N TYR A 137 4.90 -18.87 -9.01
CA TYR A 137 4.35 -17.88 -8.12
C TYR A 137 4.15 -16.53 -8.81
N GLY A 138 5.21 -16.01 -9.42
CA GLY A 138 5.19 -14.72 -10.11
C GLY A 138 4.26 -14.68 -11.31
N GLY A 139 4.13 -15.79 -12.05
CA GLY A 139 3.17 -15.93 -13.15
C GLY A 139 1.72 -15.80 -12.69
N ILE A 140 1.36 -16.49 -11.60
CA ILE A 140 0.02 -16.40 -11.01
C ILE A 140 -0.23 -14.98 -10.48
N ILE A 141 0.72 -14.42 -9.71
CA ILE A 141 0.61 -13.05 -9.18
C ILE A 141 0.45 -12.04 -10.32
N ALA A 142 1.20 -12.17 -11.44
CA ALA A 142 1.11 -11.27 -12.59
C ALA A 142 -0.32 -11.19 -13.15
N ILE A 143 -1.05 -12.31 -13.21
CA ILE A 143 -2.45 -12.36 -13.62
C ILE A 143 -3.35 -11.59 -12.63
N GLY A 144 -2.99 -11.56 -11.36
CA GLY A 144 -3.71 -10.82 -10.30
C GLY A 144 -3.46 -9.30 -10.33
N LEU A 145 -2.33 -8.84 -10.90
CA LEU A 145 -1.94 -7.42 -10.87
C LEU A 145 -2.99 -6.45 -11.41
N PRO A 146 -3.72 -6.74 -12.52
CA PRO A 146 -4.80 -5.86 -12.97
C PRO A 146 -5.88 -5.68 -11.91
N PHE A 147 -6.29 -6.74 -11.22
CA PHE A 147 -7.30 -6.66 -10.17
C PHE A 147 -6.80 -5.85 -8.97
N MET A 148 -5.56 -6.06 -8.57
CA MET A 148 -4.91 -5.30 -7.50
C MET A 148 -4.82 -3.82 -7.85
N MET A 149 -4.34 -3.47 -9.06
CA MET A 149 -4.14 -2.08 -9.48
C MET A 149 -5.46 -1.32 -9.60
N ILE A 150 -6.45 -1.91 -10.28
CA ILE A 150 -7.77 -1.28 -10.47
C ILE A 150 -8.49 -1.20 -9.11
N GLY A 151 -8.40 -2.25 -8.29
CA GLY A 151 -8.96 -2.29 -6.94
C GLY A 151 -8.41 -1.19 -6.05
N THR A 152 -7.09 -0.99 -6.05
CA THR A 152 -6.40 0.08 -5.30
C THR A 152 -6.78 1.47 -5.81
N THR A 153 -6.81 1.67 -7.13
CA THR A 153 -7.26 2.93 -7.75
C THR A 153 -8.69 3.27 -7.33
N LEU A 154 -9.62 2.32 -7.44
CA LEU A 154 -11.00 2.51 -7.03
C LEU A 154 -11.13 2.78 -5.52
N ASN A 155 -10.34 2.10 -4.69
CA ASN A 155 -10.33 2.30 -3.25
C ASN A 155 -10.00 3.75 -2.87
N SER A 156 -8.97 4.34 -3.51
CA SER A 156 -8.62 5.76 -3.33
C SER A 156 -9.75 6.70 -3.75
N ILE A 157 -10.40 6.42 -4.88
CA ILE A 157 -11.53 7.22 -5.40
C ILE A 157 -12.76 7.10 -4.50
N ILE A 158 -13.08 5.90 -3.99
CA ILE A 158 -14.21 5.65 -3.07
C ILE A 158 -14.04 6.47 -1.77
N ARG A 159 -12.81 6.55 -1.25
CA ARG A 159 -12.52 7.41 -0.09
C ARG A 159 -12.83 8.88 -0.40
N ALA A 160 -12.43 9.36 -1.56
CA ALA A 160 -12.67 10.73 -2.00
C ALA A 160 -14.14 11.03 -2.29
N ASP A 161 -14.93 10.03 -2.70
CA ASP A 161 -16.40 10.14 -2.83
C ASP A 161 -17.12 10.27 -1.47
N GLY A 162 -16.38 10.20 -0.36
CA GLY A 162 -16.90 10.39 1.00
C GLY A 162 -17.30 9.09 1.70
N ASN A 163 -16.92 7.92 1.20
CA ASN A 163 -17.25 6.63 1.81
C ASN A 163 -16.01 5.78 2.20
N PRO A 164 -15.14 6.28 3.10
CA PRO A 164 -13.95 5.56 3.54
C PRO A 164 -14.28 4.23 4.23
N LYS A 165 -15.45 4.11 4.85
CA LYS A 165 -15.90 2.85 5.47
C LYS A 165 -16.09 1.75 4.43
N TYR A 166 -16.67 2.07 3.27
CA TYR A 166 -16.83 1.08 2.19
C TYR A 166 -15.47 0.63 1.64
N ALA A 167 -14.56 1.59 1.43
CA ALA A 167 -13.19 1.31 1.02
C ALA A 167 -12.47 0.39 2.03
N MET A 168 -12.66 0.62 3.34
CA MET A 168 -12.15 -0.25 4.39
C MET A 168 -12.74 -1.65 4.31
N ILE A 169 -14.06 -1.78 4.20
CA ILE A 169 -14.73 -3.09 4.14
C ILE A 169 -14.20 -3.90 2.96
N SER A 170 -14.01 -3.30 1.77
CA SER A 170 -13.50 -4.02 0.61
C SER A 170 -12.09 -4.58 0.85
N MET A 171 -11.19 -3.79 1.43
CA MET A 171 -9.82 -4.24 1.73
C MET A 171 -9.78 -5.30 2.82
N VAL A 172 -10.52 -5.07 3.92
CA VAL A 172 -10.58 -6.03 5.04
C VAL A 172 -11.19 -7.35 4.61
N SER A 173 -12.23 -7.33 3.76
CA SER A 173 -12.81 -8.56 3.21
C SER A 173 -11.80 -9.36 2.38
N GLY A 174 -11.00 -8.71 1.55
CA GLY A 174 -9.93 -9.37 0.81
C GLY A 174 -8.86 -9.96 1.74
N ALA A 175 -8.40 -9.20 2.72
CA ALA A 175 -7.39 -9.67 3.67
C ALA A 175 -7.86 -10.87 4.50
N ILE A 176 -9.11 -10.85 5.00
CA ILE A 176 -9.70 -11.99 5.72
C ILE A 176 -9.79 -13.20 4.80
N LEU A 177 -10.27 -13.01 3.56
CA LEU A 177 -10.39 -14.09 2.59
C LEU A 177 -9.03 -14.72 2.29
N ASN A 178 -8.00 -13.92 2.08
CA ASN A 178 -6.63 -14.40 1.86
C ASN A 178 -6.15 -15.25 3.05
N THR A 179 -6.26 -14.72 4.28
CA THR A 179 -5.87 -15.44 5.51
C THR A 179 -6.58 -16.78 5.69
N ILE A 180 -7.80 -16.92 5.16
CA ILE A 180 -8.56 -18.18 5.21
C ILE A 180 -8.12 -19.12 4.08
N LEU A 181 -7.89 -18.59 2.87
CA LEU A 181 -7.57 -19.40 1.69
C LEU A 181 -6.12 -19.90 1.69
N ASP A 182 -5.18 -19.14 2.24
CA ASP A 182 -3.77 -19.51 2.30
C ASP A 182 -3.56 -20.91 2.93
N PRO A 183 -4.01 -21.17 4.18
CA PRO A 183 -3.82 -22.49 4.77
C PRO A 183 -4.56 -23.60 4.01
N ILE A 184 -5.69 -23.30 3.38
CA ILE A 184 -6.45 -24.27 2.61
C ILE A 184 -5.66 -24.69 1.37
N PHE A 185 -5.14 -23.73 0.58
CA PHE A 185 -4.40 -24.06 -0.63
C PHE A 185 -3.00 -24.59 -0.34
N ILE A 186 -2.32 -24.04 0.68
CA ILE A 186 -0.95 -24.47 1.01
C ILE A 186 -0.95 -25.86 1.66
N PHE A 187 -1.79 -26.10 2.69
CA PHE A 187 -1.69 -27.32 3.52
C PHE A 187 -2.72 -28.39 3.13
N VAL A 188 -3.98 -28.00 2.83
CA VAL A 188 -5.03 -28.99 2.52
C VAL A 188 -4.89 -29.49 1.08
N PHE A 189 -4.70 -28.57 0.12
CA PHE A 189 -4.51 -28.92 -1.29
C PHE A 189 -3.06 -29.18 -1.66
N ASN A 190 -2.10 -28.98 -0.75
CA ASN A 190 -0.66 -29.18 -0.96
C ASN A 190 -0.09 -28.45 -2.20
N MET A 191 -0.61 -27.25 -2.50
CA MET A 191 -0.21 -26.47 -3.67
C MET A 191 1.04 -25.60 -3.41
N GLY A 192 1.57 -25.58 -2.19
CA GLY A 192 2.76 -24.83 -1.84
C GLY A 192 2.66 -23.33 -2.16
N VAL A 193 3.70 -22.76 -2.79
CA VAL A 193 3.73 -21.31 -3.13
C VAL A 193 2.68 -20.93 -4.17
N GLU A 194 2.34 -21.84 -5.08
CA GLU A 194 1.28 -21.57 -6.08
C GLU A 194 -0.07 -21.41 -5.41
N GLY A 195 -0.33 -22.18 -4.35
CA GLY A 195 -1.53 -22.07 -3.53
C GLY A 195 -1.66 -20.68 -2.87
N ALA A 196 -0.58 -20.17 -2.29
CA ALA A 196 -0.53 -18.82 -1.73
C ALA A 196 -0.78 -17.75 -2.81
N ALA A 197 -0.18 -17.90 -4.00
CA ALA A 197 -0.41 -16.98 -5.11
C ALA A 197 -1.89 -16.98 -5.55
N ILE A 198 -2.51 -18.14 -5.67
CA ILE A 198 -3.93 -18.27 -6.04
C ILE A 198 -4.83 -17.64 -4.97
N ALA A 199 -4.58 -17.88 -3.68
CA ALA A 199 -5.31 -17.27 -2.59
C ALA A 199 -5.23 -15.73 -2.64
N THR A 200 -4.04 -15.21 -2.90
CA THR A 200 -3.80 -13.77 -3.06
C THR A 200 -4.58 -13.21 -4.26
N VAL A 201 -4.53 -13.85 -5.42
CA VAL A 201 -5.24 -13.39 -6.63
C VAL A 201 -6.76 -13.44 -6.44
N ILE A 202 -7.30 -14.49 -5.83
CA ILE A 202 -8.74 -14.58 -5.52
C ILE A 202 -9.15 -13.45 -4.59
N SER A 203 -8.36 -13.16 -3.56
CA SER A 203 -8.63 -12.10 -2.59
C SER A 203 -8.57 -10.70 -3.21
N GLN A 204 -7.60 -10.47 -4.10
CA GLN A 204 -7.51 -9.24 -4.89
C GLN A 204 -8.70 -9.09 -5.84
N PHE A 205 -9.13 -10.19 -6.49
CA PHE A 205 -10.30 -10.21 -7.36
C PHE A 205 -11.59 -9.88 -6.60
N VAL A 206 -11.78 -10.45 -5.40
CA VAL A 206 -12.95 -10.13 -4.55
C VAL A 206 -12.93 -8.66 -4.12
N THR A 207 -11.78 -8.14 -3.68
CA THR A 207 -11.62 -6.72 -3.35
C THR A 207 -11.96 -5.83 -4.55
N PHE A 208 -11.47 -6.18 -5.75
CA PHE A 208 -11.78 -5.50 -6.99
C PHE A 208 -13.29 -5.53 -7.30
N LEU A 209 -13.94 -6.70 -7.18
CA LEU A 209 -15.39 -6.83 -7.40
C LEU A 209 -16.20 -5.95 -6.45
N ILE A 210 -15.87 -5.95 -5.17
CA ILE A 210 -16.53 -5.09 -4.17
C ILE A 210 -16.37 -3.62 -4.57
N ASN A 211 -15.16 -3.20 -4.97
CA ASN A 211 -14.88 -1.82 -5.36
C ASN A 211 -15.60 -1.44 -6.67
N ILE A 212 -15.68 -2.33 -7.66
CA ILE A 212 -16.39 -2.06 -8.93
C ILE A 212 -17.90 -1.90 -8.73
N LEU A 213 -18.49 -2.66 -7.81
CA LEU A 213 -19.90 -2.53 -7.46
C LEU A 213 -20.25 -1.15 -6.91
N TYR A 214 -19.25 -0.45 -6.32
CA TYR A 214 -19.44 0.91 -5.84
C TYR A 214 -19.62 1.94 -6.96
N ILE A 215 -19.16 1.66 -8.18
CA ILE A 215 -19.29 2.60 -9.32
C ILE A 215 -20.76 3.04 -9.52
N LYS A 216 -21.70 2.14 -9.29
CA LYS A 216 -23.14 2.45 -9.35
C LYS A 216 -23.66 3.23 -8.14
N ARG A 217 -22.85 3.39 -7.09
CA ARG A 217 -23.22 3.99 -5.81
C ARG A 217 -22.50 5.32 -5.53
N PHE A 218 -21.76 5.85 -6.52
CA PHE A 218 -21.11 7.17 -6.38
C PHE A 218 -22.15 8.24 -6.00
N LYS A 219 -21.82 9.03 -4.98
CA LYS A 219 -22.72 10.08 -4.45
C LYS A 219 -22.36 11.46 -4.98
N SER A 220 -21.07 11.73 -5.17
CA SER A 220 -20.57 13.04 -5.53
C SER A 220 -20.56 13.29 -7.04
N VAL A 221 -20.48 12.24 -7.83
CA VAL A 221 -20.37 12.29 -9.31
C VAL A 221 -21.28 11.26 -9.96
N ILE A 222 -21.73 11.56 -11.17
CA ILE A 222 -22.49 10.62 -12.01
C ILE A 222 -21.57 10.15 -13.13
N ILE A 223 -21.26 8.87 -13.13
CA ILE A 223 -20.42 8.25 -14.16
C ILE A 223 -21.31 7.67 -15.25
N LYS A 224 -21.35 8.32 -16.40
CA LYS A 224 -22.07 7.87 -17.60
C LYS A 224 -21.10 7.18 -18.56
N LYS A 225 -21.60 6.34 -19.48
CA LYS A 225 -20.77 5.72 -20.53
C LYS A 225 -19.99 6.75 -21.36
N GLU A 226 -20.58 7.90 -21.60
CA GLU A 226 -19.95 9.02 -22.33
C GLU A 226 -18.76 9.62 -21.60
N THR A 227 -18.69 9.46 -20.26
CA THR A 227 -17.59 9.97 -19.42
C THR A 227 -16.32 9.12 -19.59
N PHE A 228 -16.46 7.86 -20.02
CA PHE A 228 -15.34 6.96 -20.30
C PHE A 228 -14.70 7.21 -21.69
N LYS A 229 -14.41 8.49 -21.98
CA LYS A 229 -13.61 8.87 -23.14
C LYS A 229 -12.22 9.32 -22.65
N LEU A 230 -11.18 8.74 -23.25
CA LEU A 230 -9.80 9.13 -22.94
C LEU A 230 -9.59 10.62 -23.25
N ASN A 231 -9.14 11.35 -22.24
CA ASN A 231 -8.76 12.76 -22.36
C ASN A 231 -7.36 12.95 -21.79
N PHE A 232 -6.39 13.11 -22.67
CA PHE A 232 -4.99 13.24 -22.29
C PHE A 232 -4.71 14.42 -21.36
N ASN A 233 -5.43 15.52 -21.48
CA ASN A 233 -5.29 16.68 -20.60
C ASN A 233 -5.75 16.34 -19.17
N VAL A 234 -6.79 15.56 -19.04
CA VAL A 234 -7.29 15.10 -17.73
C VAL A 234 -6.32 14.06 -17.15
N ILE A 235 -5.87 13.10 -17.96
CA ILE A 235 -4.90 12.08 -17.54
C ILE A 235 -3.61 12.75 -17.07
N LYS A 236 -3.06 13.73 -17.81
CA LYS A 236 -1.87 14.48 -17.40
C LYS A 236 -2.04 15.15 -16.04
N LYS A 237 -3.20 15.77 -15.78
CA LYS A 237 -3.51 16.41 -14.49
C LYS A 237 -3.64 15.38 -13.37
N VAL A 238 -4.34 14.27 -13.60
CA VAL A 238 -4.46 13.16 -12.65
C VAL A 238 -3.08 12.59 -12.31
N SER A 239 -2.28 12.25 -13.32
CA SER A 239 -0.92 11.73 -13.12
C SER A 239 -0.01 12.74 -12.38
N SER A 240 -0.09 14.02 -12.70
CA SER A 240 0.68 15.07 -12.02
C SER A 240 0.31 15.19 -10.53
N LEU A 241 -0.96 15.02 -10.18
CA LEU A 241 -1.39 15.04 -8.79
C LEU A 241 -0.99 13.78 -8.01
N GLY A 242 -0.84 12.65 -8.69
CA GLY A 242 -0.46 11.38 -8.08
C GLY A 242 1.02 11.04 -8.17
N VAL A 243 1.84 11.86 -8.87
CA VAL A 243 3.27 11.55 -9.08
C VAL A 243 4.06 11.47 -7.76
N SER A 244 3.66 12.22 -6.74
CA SER A 244 4.28 12.14 -5.41
C SER A 244 4.11 10.75 -4.78
N SER A 245 2.92 10.15 -4.89
CA SER A 245 2.67 8.78 -4.40
C SER A 245 3.52 7.76 -5.17
N PHE A 246 3.66 7.93 -6.49
CA PHE A 246 4.53 7.09 -7.32
C PHE A 246 6.00 7.17 -6.87
N ILE A 247 6.54 8.40 -6.76
CA ILE A 247 7.94 8.62 -6.35
C ILE A 247 8.19 8.05 -4.96
N THR A 248 7.29 8.28 -4.01
CA THR A 248 7.41 7.75 -2.65
C THR A 248 7.49 6.22 -2.66
N GLN A 249 6.60 5.55 -3.41
CA GLN A 249 6.59 4.09 -3.49
C GLN A 249 7.83 3.53 -4.19
N MET A 250 8.28 4.17 -5.27
CA MET A 250 9.51 3.79 -5.98
C MET A 250 10.77 4.02 -5.12
N SER A 251 10.79 5.10 -4.32
CA SER A 251 11.90 5.35 -3.41
C SER A 251 12.04 4.26 -2.34
N ILE A 252 10.92 3.74 -1.83
CA ILE A 252 10.94 2.62 -0.87
C ILE A 252 11.61 1.39 -1.51
N VAL A 253 11.25 1.05 -2.76
CA VAL A 253 11.85 -0.08 -3.47
C VAL A 253 13.37 0.09 -3.63
N LEU A 254 13.81 1.29 -4.02
CA LEU A 254 15.23 1.59 -4.19
C LEU A 254 15.98 1.54 -2.86
N VAL A 255 15.41 2.07 -1.78
CA VAL A 255 16.02 2.04 -0.44
C VAL A 255 16.21 0.60 0.03
N ILE A 256 15.17 -0.25 -0.07
CA ILE A 256 15.24 -1.66 0.31
C ILE A 256 16.35 -2.39 -0.48
N ALA A 257 16.42 -2.15 -1.80
CA ALA A 257 17.46 -2.77 -2.63
C ALA A 257 18.88 -2.33 -2.22
N CYS A 258 19.07 -1.05 -1.92
CA CYS A 258 20.36 -0.54 -1.44
C CYS A 258 20.71 -1.09 -0.06
N GLU A 259 19.77 -1.12 0.87
CA GLU A 259 19.98 -1.64 2.23
C GLU A 259 20.38 -3.11 2.22
N ASN A 260 19.67 -3.96 1.47
CA ASN A 260 20.01 -5.38 1.35
C ASN A 260 21.43 -5.60 0.80
N ASN A 261 21.82 -4.83 -0.24
CA ASN A 261 23.17 -4.94 -0.82
C ASN A 261 24.26 -4.49 0.16
N VAL A 262 24.05 -3.38 0.86
CA VAL A 262 25.02 -2.84 1.83
C VAL A 262 25.15 -3.78 3.02
N LEU A 263 24.05 -4.24 3.59
CA LEU A 263 24.07 -5.15 4.75
C LEU A 263 24.65 -6.52 4.39
N GLY A 264 24.37 -7.05 3.19
CA GLY A 264 24.97 -8.29 2.74
C GLY A 264 26.49 -8.19 2.59
N LYS A 265 26.98 -7.08 1.99
CA LYS A 265 28.42 -6.88 1.76
C LYS A 265 29.19 -6.60 3.06
N TYR A 266 28.76 -5.61 3.84
CA TYR A 266 29.48 -5.23 5.07
C TYR A 266 29.16 -6.12 6.25
N GLY A 267 28.01 -6.82 6.23
CA GLY A 267 27.67 -7.82 7.24
C GLY A 267 28.64 -8.99 7.22
N SER A 268 29.00 -9.48 6.02
CA SER A 268 29.95 -10.60 5.87
C SER A 268 31.33 -10.33 6.43
N ASP A 269 31.74 -9.05 6.44
CA ASP A 269 33.04 -8.60 6.96
C ASP A 269 33.01 -8.27 8.46
N SER A 270 31.84 -8.37 9.11
CA SER A 270 31.63 -8.03 10.53
C SER A 270 31.55 -9.28 11.41
N LYS A 271 31.67 -9.07 12.74
CA LYS A 271 31.44 -10.13 13.74
C LYS A 271 30.04 -10.75 13.70
N TYR A 272 29.08 -10.09 13.05
CA TYR A 272 27.69 -10.53 12.96
C TYR A 272 27.40 -11.43 11.76
N GLY A 273 28.30 -11.48 10.76
CA GLY A 273 28.04 -12.21 9.50
C GLY A 273 26.99 -11.51 8.63
N ALA A 274 26.67 -12.09 7.46
CA ALA A 274 25.70 -11.51 6.54
C ALA A 274 24.24 -11.74 6.97
N GLU A 275 23.97 -12.84 7.68
CA GLU A 275 22.59 -13.30 7.96
C GLU A 275 21.90 -12.48 9.05
N ILE A 276 22.61 -12.17 10.15
CA ILE A 276 22.04 -11.43 11.28
C ILE A 276 21.56 -10.03 10.85
N PRO A 277 22.38 -9.20 10.16
CA PRO A 277 21.94 -7.89 9.71
C PRO A 277 20.72 -7.89 8.81
N ILE A 278 20.65 -8.83 7.85
CA ILE A 278 19.52 -8.94 6.92
C ILE A 278 18.24 -9.38 7.65
N THR A 279 18.37 -10.33 8.58
CA THR A 279 17.23 -10.80 9.39
C THR A 279 16.68 -9.69 10.29
N VAL A 280 17.56 -8.98 10.95
CA VAL A 280 17.21 -7.84 11.82
C VAL A 280 16.53 -6.73 11.01
N LEU A 281 17.07 -6.38 9.83
CA LEU A 281 16.43 -5.40 8.94
C LEU A 281 14.99 -5.81 8.62
N GLY A 282 14.75 -7.07 8.30
CA GLY A 282 13.40 -7.58 8.02
C GLY A 282 12.43 -7.35 9.18
N ILE A 283 12.86 -7.52 10.43
CA ILE A 283 12.03 -7.28 11.62
C ILE A 283 11.78 -5.77 11.80
N VAL A 284 12.83 -4.97 11.71
CA VAL A 284 12.74 -3.50 11.84
C VAL A 284 11.77 -2.94 10.78
N MET A 285 11.86 -3.43 9.54
CA MET A 285 10.95 -3.04 8.46
C MET A 285 9.49 -3.40 8.76
N LYS A 286 9.21 -4.59 9.29
CA LYS A 286 7.83 -4.99 9.65
C LYS A 286 7.24 -4.07 10.73
N ILE A 287 8.02 -3.73 11.74
CA ILE A 287 7.58 -2.80 12.81
C ILE A 287 7.40 -1.38 12.25
N SER A 288 8.33 -0.91 11.42
CA SER A 288 8.22 0.36 10.71
C SER A 288 6.98 0.41 9.81
N GLN A 289 6.64 -0.68 9.12
CA GLN A 289 5.46 -0.77 8.27
C GLN A 289 4.15 -0.62 9.05
N ILE A 290 4.07 -1.17 10.28
CA ILE A 290 2.90 -0.99 11.15
C ILE A 290 2.74 0.51 11.50
N LEU A 291 3.81 1.18 11.90
CA LEU A 291 3.77 2.62 12.19
C LEU A 291 3.42 3.44 10.96
N ASN A 292 4.06 3.16 9.83
CA ASN A 292 3.79 3.83 8.56
C ASN A 292 2.33 3.64 8.10
N SER A 293 1.72 2.48 8.36
CA SER A 293 0.30 2.24 8.08
C SER A 293 -0.61 3.21 8.83
N ILE A 294 -0.25 3.57 10.06
CA ILE A 294 -1.01 4.54 10.86
C ILE A 294 -0.83 5.95 10.27
N ILE A 295 0.42 6.37 10.01
CA ILE A 295 0.73 7.72 9.50
C ILE A 295 0.14 7.93 8.10
N ILE A 296 0.36 6.99 7.19
CA ILE A 296 -0.19 7.01 5.84
C ILE A 296 -1.73 6.98 5.88
N GLY A 297 -2.31 6.21 6.81
CA GLY A 297 -3.76 6.17 7.01
C GLY A 297 -4.35 7.52 7.41
N ILE A 298 -3.66 8.29 8.26
CA ILE A 298 -4.05 9.65 8.61
C ILE A 298 -3.97 10.57 7.39
N ALA A 299 -2.87 10.53 6.65
CA ALA A 299 -2.65 11.35 5.47
C ALA A 299 -3.66 11.04 4.36
N ALA A 300 -3.90 9.77 4.07
CA ALA A 300 -4.86 9.32 3.07
C ALA A 300 -6.31 9.70 3.43
N GLY A 301 -6.66 9.67 4.72
CA GLY A 301 -7.95 10.15 5.20
C GLY A 301 -8.12 11.66 5.12
N ALA A 302 -7.04 12.42 5.26
CA ALA A 302 -7.07 13.88 5.16
C ALA A 302 -7.08 14.40 3.71
N GLN A 303 -6.60 13.62 2.74
CA GLN A 303 -6.49 14.01 1.34
C GLN A 303 -7.80 14.55 0.74
N PRO A 304 -8.97 13.87 0.88
CA PRO A 304 -10.24 14.40 0.36
C PRO A 304 -10.66 15.71 1.03
N ILE A 305 -10.37 15.87 2.32
CA ILE A 305 -10.71 17.08 3.08
C ILE A 305 -9.90 18.27 2.56
N ILE A 306 -8.59 18.07 2.39
CA ILE A 306 -7.68 19.10 1.87
C ILE A 306 -8.06 19.45 0.44
N GLY A 307 -8.22 18.47 -0.45
CA GLY A 307 -8.54 18.65 -1.85
C GLY A 307 -9.83 19.44 -2.06
N TYR A 308 -10.90 19.06 -1.36
CA TYR A 308 -12.18 19.76 -1.43
C TYR A 308 -12.08 21.22 -0.94
N ASN A 309 -11.51 21.44 0.24
CA ASN A 309 -11.42 22.80 0.81
C ASN A 309 -10.47 23.69 0.02
N TYR A 310 -9.42 23.13 -0.59
CA TYR A 310 -8.54 23.86 -1.50
C TYR A 310 -9.30 24.31 -2.76
N GLY A 311 -10.02 23.39 -3.41
CA GLY A 311 -10.87 23.72 -4.56
C GLY A 311 -11.99 24.72 -4.25
N ALA A 312 -12.51 24.70 -3.03
CA ALA A 312 -13.52 25.65 -2.56
C ALA A 312 -12.96 27.01 -2.10
N GLY A 313 -11.63 27.22 -2.17
CA GLY A 313 -10.98 28.45 -1.69
C GLY A 313 -10.97 28.62 -0.16
N LYS A 314 -11.34 27.58 0.61
CA LYS A 314 -11.42 27.60 2.08
C LYS A 314 -10.03 27.39 2.73
N THR A 315 -9.07 28.28 2.46
CA THR A 315 -7.66 28.16 2.86
C THR A 315 -7.47 27.96 4.37
N LYS A 316 -8.30 28.60 5.20
CA LYS A 316 -8.24 28.40 6.67
C LYS A 316 -8.46 26.93 7.04
N ARG A 317 -9.44 26.26 6.43
CA ARG A 317 -9.73 24.84 6.69
C ARG A 317 -8.61 23.92 6.18
N VAL A 318 -7.98 24.25 5.05
CA VAL A 318 -6.80 23.52 4.55
C VAL A 318 -5.66 23.58 5.56
N LYS A 319 -5.31 24.78 6.05
CA LYS A 319 -4.26 24.98 7.06
C LYS A 319 -4.59 24.25 8.38
N GLU A 320 -5.84 24.33 8.82
CA GLU A 320 -6.32 23.62 10.01
C GLU A 320 -6.19 22.11 9.84
N THR A 321 -6.60 21.55 8.70
CA THR A 321 -6.47 20.12 8.40
C THR A 321 -5.01 19.68 8.41
N LEU A 322 -4.12 20.42 7.74
CA LEU A 322 -2.69 20.16 7.74
C LEU A 322 -2.11 20.19 9.16
N LYS A 323 -2.47 21.19 9.95
CA LYS A 323 -2.02 21.30 11.35
C LYS A 323 -2.43 20.05 12.16
N TYR A 324 -3.69 19.61 12.04
CA TYR A 324 -4.17 18.40 12.72
C TYR A 324 -3.41 17.16 12.28
N VAL A 325 -3.21 16.96 10.97
CA VAL A 325 -2.44 15.82 10.44
C VAL A 325 -1.02 15.83 10.99
N LEU A 326 -0.32 16.95 10.87
CA LEU A 326 1.07 17.08 11.33
C LEU A 326 1.20 16.84 12.84
N LEU A 327 0.35 17.46 13.65
CA LEU A 327 0.41 17.30 15.10
C LEU A 327 0.06 15.87 15.55
N THR A 328 -0.93 15.25 14.89
CA THR A 328 -1.32 13.87 15.23
C THR A 328 -0.22 12.89 14.81
N SER A 329 0.33 13.02 13.61
CA SER A 329 1.42 12.18 13.11
C SER A 329 2.68 12.36 13.95
N LEU A 330 3.06 13.61 14.27
CA LEU A 330 4.19 13.91 15.14
C LEU A 330 4.02 13.29 16.53
N GLY A 331 2.84 13.40 17.14
CA GLY A 331 2.54 12.78 18.43
C GLY A 331 2.70 11.27 18.41
N ILE A 332 2.16 10.59 17.39
CA ILE A 332 2.27 9.14 17.22
C ILE A 332 3.72 8.73 16.97
N SER A 333 4.43 9.42 16.08
CA SER A 333 5.84 9.15 15.78
C SER A 333 6.73 9.38 16.99
N THR A 334 6.44 10.40 17.83
CA THR A 334 7.19 10.65 19.07
C THR A 334 6.98 9.53 20.09
N ILE A 335 5.74 9.06 20.27
CA ILE A 335 5.46 7.92 21.15
C ILE A 335 6.18 6.67 20.64
N ALA A 336 6.10 6.39 19.34
CA ALA A 336 6.81 5.26 18.72
C ALA A 336 8.33 5.38 18.90
N PHE A 337 8.90 6.56 18.66
CA PHE A 337 10.32 6.83 18.88
C PHE A 337 10.75 6.51 20.32
N ILE A 338 9.99 7.00 21.32
CA ILE A 338 10.30 6.73 22.73
C ILE A 338 10.28 5.22 22.98
N LEU A 339 9.26 4.49 22.50
CA LEU A 339 9.19 3.04 22.65
C LEU A 339 10.37 2.33 21.98
N PHE A 340 10.74 2.72 20.76
CA PHE A 340 11.83 2.12 20.01
C PHE A 340 13.20 2.38 20.64
N GLN A 341 13.40 3.51 21.31
CA GLN A 341 14.65 3.84 21.98
C GLN A 341 14.76 3.24 23.39
N THR A 342 13.63 3.07 24.10
CA THR A 342 13.63 2.64 25.51
C THR A 342 13.52 1.13 25.71
N ILE A 343 12.73 0.44 24.87
CA ILE A 343 12.44 -1.00 25.02
C ILE A 343 12.62 -1.81 23.73
N PRO A 344 13.70 -1.61 22.94
CA PRO A 344 13.90 -2.33 21.70
C PRO A 344 13.99 -3.85 21.89
N ASP A 345 14.61 -4.31 22.97
CA ASP A 345 14.76 -5.70 23.38
C ASP A 345 13.41 -6.43 23.46
N LYS A 346 12.43 -5.82 24.12
CA LYS A 346 11.09 -6.39 24.26
C LYS A 346 10.33 -6.44 22.93
N LEU A 347 10.51 -5.41 22.09
CA LEU A 347 9.87 -5.37 20.77
C LEU A 347 10.46 -6.41 19.82
N ILE A 348 11.77 -6.62 19.85
CA ILE A 348 12.47 -7.61 19.06
C ILE A 348 12.09 -9.02 19.52
N SER A 349 12.01 -9.27 20.83
CA SER A 349 11.68 -10.59 21.38
C SER A 349 10.27 -11.10 20.98
N ILE A 350 9.36 -10.22 20.55
CA ILE A 350 8.06 -10.62 19.97
C ILE A 350 8.25 -11.44 18.68
N PHE A 351 9.32 -11.15 17.92
CA PHE A 351 9.61 -11.81 16.63
C PHE A 351 10.58 -13.00 16.78
N GLY A 352 11.14 -13.21 17.96
CA GLY A 352 12.04 -14.29 18.29
C GLY A 352 13.23 -13.81 19.13
N THR A 353 13.87 -14.75 19.79
CA THR A 353 15.12 -14.55 20.53
C THR A 353 16.24 -15.31 19.81
N GLY A 354 17.41 -14.71 19.72
CA GLY A 354 18.61 -15.32 19.16
C GLY A 354 19.76 -15.34 20.16
N ASP A 355 20.96 -15.58 19.65
CA ASP A 355 22.20 -15.51 20.44
C ASP A 355 22.51 -14.04 20.86
N GLU A 356 23.58 -13.88 21.63
CA GLU A 356 23.98 -12.56 22.16
C GLU A 356 24.31 -11.57 21.03
N ASN A 357 24.99 -12.02 19.98
CA ASN A 357 25.32 -11.20 18.81
C ASN A 357 24.06 -10.73 18.05
N TYR A 358 23.06 -11.60 17.91
CA TYR A 358 21.79 -11.25 17.30
C TYR A 358 21.07 -10.15 18.10
N MET A 359 20.94 -10.31 19.43
CA MET A 359 20.24 -9.33 20.27
C MET A 359 21.01 -8.00 20.34
N GLU A 360 22.34 -8.02 20.41
CA GLU A 360 23.17 -6.82 20.36
C GLU A 360 22.95 -6.04 19.07
N PHE A 361 23.09 -6.71 17.93
CA PHE A 361 22.89 -6.07 16.61
C PHE A 361 21.45 -5.60 16.42
N ALA A 362 20.48 -6.39 16.84
CA ALA A 362 19.07 -6.06 16.71
C ALA A 362 18.69 -4.80 17.51
N CYS A 363 19.14 -4.69 18.77
CA CYS A 363 18.89 -3.50 19.58
C CYS A 363 19.59 -2.25 19.00
N LEU A 364 20.81 -2.39 18.50
CA LEU A 364 21.56 -1.30 17.86
C LEU A 364 20.88 -0.88 16.53
N GLY A 365 20.61 -1.85 15.67
CA GLY A 365 19.94 -1.63 14.38
C GLY A 365 18.56 -0.97 14.54
N PHE A 366 17.79 -1.43 15.53
CA PHE A 366 16.48 -0.85 15.86
C PHE A 366 16.58 0.63 16.23
N ARG A 367 17.53 0.97 17.13
CA ARG A 367 17.74 2.35 17.56
C ARG A 367 18.22 3.26 16.43
N ILE A 368 19.15 2.78 15.60
CA ILE A 368 19.71 3.57 14.48
C ILE A 368 18.68 3.76 13.39
N TYR A 369 18.05 2.66 12.91
CA TYR A 369 17.11 2.72 11.79
C TYR A 369 15.88 3.57 12.12
N LEU A 370 15.36 3.44 13.33
CA LEU A 370 14.17 4.17 13.78
C LEU A 370 14.48 5.50 14.49
N MET A 371 15.73 5.94 14.44
CA MET A 371 16.14 7.22 15.03
C MET A 371 15.43 8.41 14.39
N LEU A 372 15.23 8.38 13.07
CA LEU A 372 14.59 9.46 12.31
C LEU A 372 13.09 9.23 12.09
N VAL A 373 12.48 8.29 12.77
CA VAL A 373 11.06 7.97 12.61
C VAL A 373 10.12 9.15 12.88
N ILE A 374 10.58 10.14 13.64
CA ILE A 374 9.84 11.39 13.88
C ILE A 374 9.76 12.25 12.61
N CYS A 375 10.70 12.08 11.68
CA CYS A 375 10.78 12.86 10.45
C CYS A 375 9.98 12.26 9.28
N ASN A 376 9.47 11.03 9.45
CA ASN A 376 8.59 10.37 8.49
C ASN A 376 7.16 10.90 8.62
#